data_290401c46c5a75185c8f488c61a42340
#
_entry.id   290401c46c5a75185c8f488c61a42340
#
_cell.length_a   1.000
_cell.length_b   1.000
_cell.length_c   1.000
_cell.angle_alpha   90.00
_cell.angle_beta   90.00
_cell.angle_gamma   90.00
#
_symmetry.space_group_name_H-M   'P 1'
#
loop_
_entity.id
_entity.type
_entity.pdbx_description
1 polymer ?
#
loop_
_entity_poly.entity_id
_entity_poly.type
_entity_poly.pdbx_seq_one_letter_code
_entity_poly.pdbx_strand_id
1 'polypeptide(L)'
;MVLHSDKGQTVVILGLGYVGLTLAVVMAERGFRVVGVEIQERVVELTNRGIPHFFETQMEQRLKEVVDKGKLVACNEIPNNIDADIYVITVGTPLSESGSVRLDMLKNATNEIAMHMSDSSLVILRSTVKIGVTKNIVCPILEKTKKKFHLAFCPERTLEGNALEELVVLPQIIGGIDEASSWSATQVFQKITSTIICVSNVETAEITKLVDNTSRDVMFAYANEISMLCDVVGANMMEVVQAGKKGYPRTNIPLPGLVGGPCLSKDSYILDQSVSTYEVRPNIIMASRKTNEDQPAYVANFLMQLANMLKWKDNIKISLLGLAFKGRPATDDLRGTMAIPVFNALKNVFPNATYCGFDVLVSQTDTEEMGLIYTNSIDHALEDAHLVLILNNHPTFEHFSVSQQTHLMSKPGVVYDFWNTMDIDNTNFTDGVYYFATGSHKLCTNLMGEQ
;
A
#
# COMPACT_ATOMS: atom_id res chain seq x y z
N MET A 1 -35.78 31.30 25.32
CA MET A 1 -34.35 31.26 24.96
C MET A 1 -33.97 29.77 24.91
N VAL A 2 -34.11 29.13 23.72
CA VAL A 2 -33.84 27.71 23.54
C VAL A 2 -32.35 27.62 23.24
N LEU A 3 -31.60 27.07 24.17
CA LEU A 3 -30.20 26.70 23.95
C LEU A 3 -30.18 25.61 22.85
N HIS A 4 -29.80 25.97 21.64
CA HIS A 4 -29.39 25.02 20.64
C HIS A 4 -28.16 24.29 21.21
N SER A 5 -28.34 23.03 21.63
CA SER A 5 -27.25 22.17 21.93
C SER A 5 -26.44 22.02 20.62
N ASP A 6 -25.18 22.34 20.73
CA ASP A 6 -24.16 22.12 19.66
C ASP A 6 -23.96 20.60 19.45
N LYS A 7 -24.96 19.92 18.89
CA LYS A 7 -24.85 18.53 18.45
C LYS A 7 -24.09 18.56 17.14
N GLY A 8 -22.79 18.31 17.21
CA GLY A 8 -21.99 18.09 16.01
C GLY A 8 -22.65 17.02 15.13
N GLN A 9 -22.50 17.15 13.81
CA GLN A 9 -23.03 16.19 12.85
C GLN A 9 -22.54 14.78 13.17
N THR A 10 -23.44 13.80 13.06
CA THR A 10 -23.13 12.39 13.28
C THR A 10 -22.71 11.73 11.96
N VAL A 11 -21.57 11.07 11.99
CA VAL A 11 -21.00 10.34 10.85
C VAL A 11 -20.89 8.85 11.20
N VAL A 12 -21.39 8.00 10.33
CA VAL A 12 -21.20 6.54 10.39
C VAL A 12 -20.19 6.15 9.33
N ILE A 13 -19.10 5.49 9.74
CA ILE A 13 -18.05 5.00 8.82
C ILE A 13 -18.07 3.48 8.82
N LEU A 14 -18.35 2.87 7.65
CA LEU A 14 -18.42 1.42 7.47
C LEU A 14 -17.08 0.89 6.93
N GLY A 15 -16.46 0.04 7.73
CA GLY A 15 -15.10 -0.48 7.57
C GLY A 15 -14.08 0.37 8.32
N LEU A 16 -13.50 -0.17 9.39
CA LEU A 16 -12.46 0.48 10.19
C LEU A 16 -11.06 -0.06 9.86
N GLY A 17 -10.83 -0.46 8.61
CA GLY A 17 -9.48 -0.69 8.10
C GLY A 17 -8.67 0.61 8.08
N TYR A 18 -7.51 0.57 7.41
CA TYR A 18 -6.57 1.69 7.36
C TYR A 18 -7.25 3.02 6.97
N VAL A 19 -8.01 3.03 5.87
CA VAL A 19 -8.70 4.24 5.37
C VAL A 19 -9.80 4.70 6.33
N GLY A 20 -10.60 3.78 6.85
CA GLY A 20 -11.75 4.13 7.68
C GLY A 20 -11.36 4.64 9.06
N LEU A 21 -10.41 3.99 9.72
CA LEU A 21 -10.00 4.37 11.07
C LEU A 21 -9.23 5.70 11.08
N THR A 22 -8.33 5.94 10.10
CA THR A 22 -7.63 7.23 9.97
C THR A 22 -8.60 8.38 9.71
N LEU A 23 -9.58 8.17 8.82
CA LEU A 23 -10.62 9.16 8.58
C LEU A 23 -11.50 9.39 9.82
N ALA A 24 -11.87 8.31 10.54
CA ALA A 24 -12.68 8.39 11.75
C ALA A 24 -12.02 9.25 12.83
N VAL A 25 -10.73 9.08 13.05
CA VAL A 25 -9.94 9.90 14.01
C VAL A 25 -9.93 11.35 13.58
N VAL A 26 -9.58 11.65 12.32
CA VAL A 26 -9.52 13.03 11.83
C VAL A 26 -10.90 13.71 11.89
N MET A 27 -11.99 13.03 11.50
CA MET A 27 -13.34 13.58 11.61
C MET A 27 -13.74 13.85 13.05
N ALA A 28 -13.43 12.94 13.99
CA ALA A 28 -13.70 13.12 15.40
C ALA A 28 -12.96 14.33 15.99
N GLU A 29 -11.71 14.57 15.61
CA GLU A 29 -10.91 15.74 15.97
C GLU A 29 -11.50 17.04 15.41
N ARG A 30 -12.13 16.99 14.25
CA ARG A 30 -12.80 18.11 13.58
C ARG A 30 -14.22 18.37 14.12
N GLY A 31 -14.61 17.69 15.19
CA GLY A 31 -15.85 17.94 15.92
C GLY A 31 -17.05 17.12 15.48
N PHE A 32 -16.89 16.17 14.57
CA PHE A 32 -17.95 15.21 14.26
C PHE A 32 -18.11 14.22 15.41
N ARG A 33 -19.33 13.70 15.57
CA ARG A 33 -19.59 12.49 16.34
C ARG A 33 -19.47 11.30 15.42
N VAL A 34 -18.48 10.44 15.63
CA VAL A 34 -18.17 9.34 14.71
C VAL A 34 -18.58 8.01 15.32
N VAL A 35 -19.33 7.22 14.54
CA VAL A 35 -19.60 5.81 14.81
C VAL A 35 -18.94 4.98 13.73
N GLY A 36 -17.93 4.21 14.11
CA GLY A 36 -17.25 3.28 13.23
C GLY A 36 -17.95 1.92 13.27
N VAL A 37 -18.23 1.35 12.11
CA VAL A 37 -18.84 0.02 11.97
C VAL A 37 -17.81 -0.93 11.36
N GLU A 38 -17.52 -2.03 12.06
CA GLU A 38 -16.53 -3.03 11.62
C GLU A 38 -17.01 -4.44 12.00
N ILE A 39 -16.94 -5.35 11.05
CA ILE A 39 -17.41 -6.74 11.24
C ILE A 39 -16.47 -7.58 12.11
N GLN A 40 -15.20 -7.20 12.20
CA GLN A 40 -14.22 -7.90 13.01
C GLN A 40 -14.30 -7.43 14.46
N GLU A 41 -14.80 -8.29 15.35
CA GLU A 41 -14.97 -7.99 16.78
C GLU A 41 -13.67 -7.49 17.44
N ARG A 42 -12.54 -8.14 17.12
CA ARG A 42 -11.22 -7.71 17.61
C ARG A 42 -10.89 -6.25 17.27
N VAL A 43 -11.22 -5.79 16.05
CA VAL A 43 -10.95 -4.40 15.63
C VAL A 43 -11.85 -3.43 16.38
N VAL A 44 -13.13 -3.81 16.60
CA VAL A 44 -14.07 -3.03 17.41
C VAL A 44 -13.57 -2.87 18.85
N GLU A 45 -13.16 -3.97 19.48
CA GLU A 45 -12.62 -3.95 20.85
C GLU A 45 -11.37 -3.08 20.97
N LEU A 46 -10.40 -3.26 20.07
CA LEU A 46 -9.16 -2.49 20.06
C LEU A 46 -9.45 -0.99 19.87
N THR A 47 -10.30 -0.66 18.89
CA THR A 47 -10.68 0.73 18.61
C THR A 47 -11.33 1.39 19.83
N ASN A 48 -12.27 0.72 20.50
CA ASN A 48 -12.94 1.24 21.71
C ASN A 48 -11.98 1.38 22.93
N ARG A 49 -10.85 0.69 22.90
CA ARG A 49 -9.77 0.86 23.90
C ARG A 49 -8.76 1.94 23.51
N GLY A 50 -8.91 2.57 22.35
CA GLY A 50 -7.96 3.55 21.81
C GLY A 50 -6.66 2.92 21.32
N ILE A 51 -6.68 1.64 20.90
CA ILE A 51 -5.52 0.88 20.42
C ILE A 51 -5.68 0.66 18.92
N PRO A 52 -4.80 1.19 18.06
CA PRO A 52 -4.85 0.91 16.63
C PRO A 52 -4.42 -0.55 16.34
N HIS A 53 -4.98 -1.13 15.29
CA HIS A 53 -4.67 -2.49 14.86
C HIS A 53 -3.69 -2.54 13.67
N PHE A 54 -3.10 -1.42 13.32
CA PHE A 54 -2.03 -1.26 12.32
C PHE A 54 -1.13 -0.09 12.71
N PHE A 55 0.07 -0.05 12.15
CA PHE A 55 0.99 1.06 12.38
C PHE A 55 0.64 2.27 11.52
N GLU A 56 0.53 3.44 12.16
CA GLU A 56 0.44 4.76 11.53
C GLU A 56 1.01 5.81 12.48
N THR A 57 1.78 6.74 11.96
CA THR A 57 2.45 7.77 12.75
C THR A 57 1.43 8.56 13.59
N GLN A 58 1.65 8.70 14.90
CA GLN A 58 0.80 9.37 15.88
C GLN A 58 -0.61 8.77 16.10
N MET A 59 -0.93 7.63 15.47
CA MET A 59 -2.27 7.07 15.51
C MET A 59 -2.70 6.68 16.93
N GLU A 60 -1.84 6.02 17.68
CA GLU A 60 -2.18 5.54 19.03
C GLU A 60 -2.62 6.68 19.96
N GLN A 61 -1.86 7.75 20.02
CA GLN A 61 -2.20 8.91 20.84
C GLN A 61 -3.51 9.55 20.39
N ARG A 62 -3.66 9.81 19.08
CA ARG A 62 -4.83 10.54 18.54
C ARG A 62 -6.10 9.71 18.63
N LEU A 63 -6.04 8.41 18.36
CA LEU A 63 -7.17 7.50 18.53
C LEU A 63 -7.63 7.46 20.00
N LYS A 64 -6.67 7.29 20.93
CA LYS A 64 -6.98 7.28 22.35
C LYS A 64 -7.68 8.57 22.81
N GLU A 65 -7.20 9.72 22.38
CA GLU A 65 -7.79 11.01 22.73
C GLU A 65 -9.24 11.16 22.27
N VAL A 66 -9.57 10.76 21.04
CA VAL A 66 -10.94 10.91 20.51
C VAL A 66 -11.90 9.90 21.12
N VAL A 67 -11.42 8.71 21.48
CA VAL A 67 -12.19 7.66 22.17
C VAL A 67 -12.47 8.12 23.63
N ASP A 68 -11.45 8.53 24.36
CA ASP A 68 -11.58 9.01 25.76
C ASP A 68 -12.54 10.21 25.87
N LYS A 69 -12.60 11.06 24.83
CA LYS A 69 -13.55 12.18 24.74
C LYS A 69 -14.97 11.76 24.30
N GLY A 70 -15.20 10.47 24.02
CA GLY A 70 -16.48 9.95 23.51
C GLY A 70 -16.87 10.48 22.13
N LYS A 71 -15.89 10.92 21.31
CA LYS A 71 -16.12 11.44 19.97
C LYS A 71 -16.10 10.34 18.91
N LEU A 72 -15.43 9.22 19.17
CA LEU A 72 -15.41 8.02 18.35
C LEU A 72 -15.82 6.83 19.20
N VAL A 73 -16.75 6.02 18.65
CA VAL A 73 -17.13 4.72 19.19
C VAL A 73 -17.20 3.71 18.03
N ALA A 74 -16.76 2.49 18.27
CA ALA A 74 -16.84 1.40 17.28
C ALA A 74 -17.92 0.38 17.68
N CYS A 75 -18.59 -0.21 16.69
CA CYS A 75 -19.60 -1.25 16.85
C CYS A 75 -19.58 -2.22 15.66
N ASN A 76 -20.25 -3.38 15.79
CA ASN A 76 -20.26 -4.38 14.72
C ASN A 76 -21.34 -4.13 13.65
N GLU A 77 -22.35 -3.33 13.96
CA GLU A 77 -23.46 -2.97 13.07
C GLU A 77 -23.91 -1.53 13.34
N ILE A 78 -24.62 -0.92 12.40
CA ILE A 78 -25.17 0.42 12.60
C ILE A 78 -26.23 0.39 13.72
N PRO A 79 -26.09 1.18 14.80
CA PRO A 79 -27.08 1.19 15.88
C PRO A 79 -28.47 1.60 15.41
N ASN A 80 -29.50 0.82 15.77
CA ASN A 80 -30.89 1.02 15.31
C ASN A 80 -31.47 2.41 15.57
N ASN A 81 -31.01 3.13 16.59
CA ASN A 81 -31.53 4.43 16.98
C ASN A 81 -30.56 5.57 16.67
N ILE A 82 -29.67 5.37 15.69
CA ILE A 82 -28.73 6.42 15.31
C ILE A 82 -29.41 7.43 14.39
N ASP A 83 -29.26 8.71 14.75
CA ASP A 83 -29.61 9.84 13.87
C ASP A 83 -28.32 10.29 13.20
N ALA A 84 -28.05 9.74 12.03
CA ALA A 84 -26.81 9.99 11.28
C ALA A 84 -27.07 10.84 10.05
N ASP A 85 -26.31 11.93 9.93
CA ASP A 85 -26.36 12.84 8.78
C ASP A 85 -25.58 12.31 7.60
N ILE A 86 -24.48 11.58 7.89
CA ILE A 86 -23.46 11.22 6.92
C ILE A 86 -23.07 9.74 7.11
N TYR A 87 -23.01 9.01 5.99
CA TYR A 87 -22.52 7.65 5.92
C TYR A 87 -21.30 7.59 4.99
N VAL A 88 -20.20 6.98 5.42
CA VAL A 88 -18.98 6.83 4.63
C VAL A 88 -18.64 5.36 4.47
N ILE A 89 -18.49 4.90 3.23
CA ILE A 89 -18.15 3.52 2.91
C ILE A 89 -16.65 3.44 2.62
N THR A 90 -15.93 2.70 3.46
CA THR A 90 -14.47 2.48 3.37
C THR A 90 -14.11 1.00 3.38
N VAL A 91 -15.08 0.13 3.10
CA VAL A 91 -14.88 -1.33 3.06
C VAL A 91 -13.93 -1.74 1.94
N GLY A 92 -13.24 -2.87 2.11
CA GLY A 92 -12.31 -3.40 1.12
C GLY A 92 -13.01 -3.84 -0.17
N THR A 93 -12.28 -3.74 -1.28
CA THR A 93 -12.67 -4.23 -2.61
C THR A 93 -11.55 -5.09 -3.19
N PRO A 94 -11.23 -6.25 -2.57
CA PRO A 94 -10.16 -7.11 -3.00
C PRO A 94 -10.46 -7.77 -4.34
N LEU A 95 -9.44 -8.32 -4.99
CA LEU A 95 -9.60 -9.26 -6.07
C LEU A 95 -9.95 -10.64 -5.51
N SER A 96 -10.77 -11.40 -6.23
CA SER A 96 -10.99 -12.82 -5.98
C SER A 96 -9.79 -13.63 -6.48
N GLU A 97 -9.75 -14.92 -6.18
CA GLU A 97 -8.74 -15.86 -6.73
C GLU A 97 -8.74 -15.89 -8.27
N SER A 98 -9.89 -15.65 -8.90
CA SER A 98 -10.01 -15.50 -10.36
C SER A 98 -9.59 -14.13 -10.89
N GLY A 99 -9.09 -13.24 -10.04
CA GLY A 99 -8.71 -11.87 -10.38
C GLY A 99 -9.87 -10.88 -10.52
N SER A 100 -11.13 -11.30 -10.32
CA SER A 100 -12.30 -10.41 -10.44
C SER A 100 -12.46 -9.51 -9.21
N VAL A 101 -12.88 -8.25 -9.41
CA VAL A 101 -13.13 -7.32 -8.31
C VAL A 101 -14.34 -7.75 -7.49
N ARG A 102 -14.16 -7.97 -6.19
CA ARG A 102 -15.23 -8.32 -5.26
C ARG A 102 -15.97 -7.07 -4.78
N LEU A 103 -17.30 -7.09 -4.90
CA LEU A 103 -18.17 -5.99 -4.49
C LEU A 103 -19.22 -6.43 -3.44
N ASP A 104 -19.08 -7.62 -2.90
CA ASP A 104 -19.99 -8.17 -1.87
C ASP A 104 -19.99 -7.30 -0.60
N MET A 105 -18.81 -6.94 -0.08
CA MET A 105 -18.69 -6.08 1.10
C MET A 105 -19.31 -4.70 0.85
N LEU A 106 -19.08 -4.11 -0.32
CA LEU A 106 -19.66 -2.83 -0.71
C LEU A 106 -21.19 -2.89 -0.75
N LYS A 107 -21.74 -3.92 -1.38
CA LYS A 107 -23.20 -4.13 -1.46
C LYS A 107 -23.81 -4.31 -0.07
N ASN A 108 -23.18 -5.09 0.79
CA ASN A 108 -23.65 -5.32 2.16
C ASN A 108 -23.65 -4.01 2.96
N ALA A 109 -22.55 -3.26 2.95
CA ALA A 109 -22.47 -1.95 3.60
C ALA A 109 -23.52 -0.96 3.07
N THR A 110 -23.73 -0.95 1.75
CA THR A 110 -24.76 -0.07 1.14
C THR A 110 -26.19 -0.48 1.55
N ASN A 111 -26.47 -1.78 1.62
CA ASN A 111 -27.78 -2.27 2.09
C ASN A 111 -27.99 -1.93 3.57
N GLU A 112 -26.99 -2.04 4.41
CA GLU A 112 -27.07 -1.68 5.82
C GLU A 112 -27.34 -0.17 5.97
N ILE A 113 -26.66 0.69 5.20
CA ILE A 113 -26.98 2.13 5.16
C ILE A 113 -28.44 2.35 4.74
N ALA A 114 -28.91 1.67 3.71
CA ALA A 114 -30.27 1.83 3.20
C ALA A 114 -31.34 1.54 4.27
N MET A 115 -31.09 0.64 5.21
CA MET A 115 -31.99 0.34 6.32
C MET A 115 -32.04 1.47 7.37
N HIS A 116 -30.92 2.18 7.58
CA HIS A 116 -30.78 3.13 8.69
C HIS A 116 -30.84 4.63 8.25
N MET A 117 -30.52 4.94 6.99
CA MET A 117 -30.48 6.31 6.50
C MET A 117 -31.82 7.03 6.64
N SER A 118 -31.81 8.33 6.89
CA SER A 118 -32.97 9.21 6.88
C SER A 118 -33.05 10.02 5.58
N ASP A 119 -34.15 10.80 5.41
CA ASP A 119 -34.24 11.75 4.32
C ASP A 119 -33.11 12.78 4.39
N SER A 120 -32.52 13.08 3.23
CA SER A 120 -31.41 14.03 3.06
C SER A 120 -30.08 13.57 3.62
N SER A 121 -29.91 12.30 4.01
CA SER A 121 -28.61 11.73 4.38
C SER A 121 -27.62 11.84 3.22
N LEU A 122 -26.35 12.14 3.54
CA LEU A 122 -25.24 12.09 2.61
C LEU A 122 -24.53 10.73 2.69
N VAL A 123 -24.44 10.02 1.57
CA VAL A 123 -23.65 8.80 1.44
C VAL A 123 -22.40 9.09 0.63
N ILE A 124 -21.24 8.79 1.20
CA ILE A 124 -19.93 8.99 0.58
C ILE A 124 -19.30 7.63 0.32
N LEU A 125 -19.04 7.29 -0.94
CA LEU A 125 -18.22 6.15 -1.29
C LEU A 125 -16.75 6.58 -1.37
N ARG A 126 -15.90 5.91 -0.58
CA ARG A 126 -14.47 6.18 -0.52
C ARG A 126 -13.62 4.97 -0.89
N SER A 127 -14.20 3.77 -0.89
CA SER A 127 -13.55 2.53 -1.35
C SER A 127 -13.17 2.63 -2.83
N THR A 128 -11.99 2.11 -3.20
CA THR A 128 -11.60 2.04 -4.61
C THR A 128 -12.45 1.03 -5.36
N VAL A 129 -13.11 1.46 -6.43
CA VAL A 129 -14.06 0.67 -7.20
C VAL A 129 -13.82 0.77 -8.71
N LYS A 130 -14.48 -0.11 -9.48
CA LYS A 130 -14.55 0.03 -10.94
C LYS A 130 -15.34 1.28 -11.30
N ILE A 131 -15.03 1.87 -12.46
CA ILE A 131 -15.73 3.03 -13.01
C ILE A 131 -17.23 2.67 -13.18
N GLY A 132 -18.09 3.56 -12.68
CA GLY A 132 -19.54 3.43 -12.74
C GLY A 132 -20.17 2.67 -11.55
N VAL A 133 -19.41 2.16 -10.61
CA VAL A 133 -19.95 1.41 -9.46
C VAL A 133 -20.82 2.28 -8.57
N THR A 134 -20.43 3.52 -8.31
CA THR A 134 -21.25 4.46 -7.51
C THR A 134 -22.64 4.63 -8.11
N LYS A 135 -22.71 4.87 -9.42
CA LYS A 135 -23.95 5.12 -10.14
C LYS A 135 -24.77 3.87 -10.41
N ASN A 136 -24.11 2.76 -10.78
CA ASN A 136 -24.81 1.57 -11.28
C ASN A 136 -25.07 0.50 -10.20
N ILE A 137 -24.42 0.60 -9.02
CA ILE A 137 -24.57 -0.36 -7.93
C ILE A 137 -25.04 0.32 -6.65
N VAL A 138 -24.29 1.35 -6.18
CA VAL A 138 -24.63 2.01 -4.90
C VAL A 138 -25.95 2.78 -5.02
N CYS A 139 -26.08 3.65 -6.01
CA CYS A 139 -27.28 4.48 -6.22
C CYS A 139 -28.55 3.64 -6.30
N PRO A 140 -28.67 2.59 -7.13
CA PRO A 140 -29.89 1.79 -7.21
C PRO A 140 -30.25 1.05 -5.92
N ILE A 141 -29.30 0.72 -5.06
CA ILE A 141 -29.59 0.13 -3.74
C ILE A 141 -30.25 1.18 -2.84
N LEU A 142 -29.71 2.39 -2.81
CA LEU A 142 -30.24 3.49 -2.00
C LEU A 142 -31.62 3.95 -2.50
N GLU A 143 -31.84 4.01 -3.82
CA GLU A 143 -33.12 4.40 -4.44
C GLU A 143 -34.30 3.49 -4.03
N LYS A 144 -34.03 2.22 -3.69
CA LYS A 144 -35.07 1.30 -3.20
C LYS A 144 -35.74 1.76 -1.92
N THR A 145 -35.07 2.58 -1.12
CA THR A 145 -35.60 3.16 0.11
C THR A 145 -36.71 4.17 -0.13
N LYS A 146 -36.78 4.76 -1.34
CA LYS A 146 -37.64 5.88 -1.71
C LYS A 146 -37.39 7.17 -0.89
N LYS A 147 -36.30 7.22 -0.13
CA LYS A 147 -35.84 8.40 0.61
C LYS A 147 -35.04 9.31 -0.30
N LYS A 148 -35.06 10.61 -0.02
CA LYS A 148 -34.12 11.56 -0.66
C LYS A 148 -32.76 11.38 -0.05
N PHE A 149 -31.70 11.43 -0.86
CA PHE A 149 -30.32 11.30 -0.38
C PHE A 149 -29.36 12.09 -1.29
N HIS A 150 -28.18 12.33 -0.78
CA HIS A 150 -27.03 12.79 -1.53
C HIS A 150 -26.03 11.66 -1.65
N LEU A 151 -25.39 11.50 -2.81
CA LEU A 151 -24.39 10.46 -3.03
C LEU A 151 -23.19 11.04 -3.79
N ALA A 152 -21.99 10.84 -3.23
CA ALA A 152 -20.74 11.29 -3.83
C ALA A 152 -19.65 10.22 -3.74
N PHE A 153 -18.76 10.20 -4.73
CA PHE A 153 -17.51 9.47 -4.67
C PHE A 153 -16.39 10.43 -4.25
N CYS A 154 -15.71 10.11 -3.15
CA CYS A 154 -14.66 10.94 -2.58
C CYS A 154 -13.42 10.07 -2.31
N PRO A 155 -12.54 9.86 -3.30
CA PRO A 155 -11.44 8.91 -3.22
C PRO A 155 -10.44 9.24 -2.10
N GLU A 156 -9.91 8.17 -1.49
CA GLU A 156 -8.74 8.26 -0.62
C GLU A 156 -7.46 8.28 -1.45
N ARG A 157 -6.53 9.19 -1.13
CA ARG A 157 -5.25 9.33 -1.84
C ARG A 157 -4.05 9.43 -0.91
N THR A 158 -4.25 9.23 0.40
CA THR A 158 -3.17 9.30 1.38
C THR A 158 -2.22 8.11 1.27
N LEU A 159 -1.01 8.33 1.76
CA LEU A 159 0.05 7.33 1.85
C LEU A 159 0.12 6.78 3.27
N GLU A 160 0.03 5.46 3.41
CA GLU A 160 0.19 4.77 4.70
C GLU A 160 1.49 5.18 5.40
N GLY A 161 1.40 5.45 6.71
CA GLY A 161 2.47 6.00 7.54
C GLY A 161 2.45 7.53 7.68
N ASN A 162 1.76 8.25 6.74
CA ASN A 162 1.54 9.70 6.76
C ASN A 162 0.07 10.08 6.58
N ALA A 163 -0.86 9.14 6.68
CA ALA A 163 -2.26 9.35 6.30
C ALA A 163 -2.95 10.42 7.16
N LEU A 164 -2.68 10.45 8.46
CA LEU A 164 -3.30 11.43 9.36
C LEU A 164 -2.92 12.87 9.04
N GLU A 165 -1.71 13.12 8.54
CA GLU A 165 -1.25 14.41 8.07
C GLU A 165 -1.79 14.72 6.67
N GLU A 166 -1.68 13.76 5.76
CA GLU A 166 -2.09 13.93 4.37
C GLU A 166 -3.60 14.12 4.20
N LEU A 167 -4.45 13.53 5.07
CA LEU A 167 -5.89 13.80 5.09
C LEU A 167 -6.23 15.28 5.25
N VAL A 168 -5.37 16.04 5.95
CA VAL A 168 -5.60 17.46 6.23
C VAL A 168 -4.99 18.36 5.16
N VAL A 169 -3.86 17.95 4.54
CA VAL A 169 -3.10 18.81 3.62
C VAL A 169 -3.40 18.53 2.16
N LEU A 170 -3.73 17.28 1.79
CA LEU A 170 -3.99 16.95 0.39
C LEU A 170 -5.36 17.47 -0.08
N PRO A 171 -5.46 17.92 -1.33
CA PRO A 171 -6.74 18.27 -1.94
C PRO A 171 -7.69 17.07 -1.97
N GLN A 172 -8.93 17.24 -1.51
CA GLN A 172 -9.97 16.23 -1.63
C GLN A 172 -10.70 16.34 -2.96
N ILE A 173 -10.71 15.26 -3.75
CA ILE A 173 -11.51 15.14 -4.96
C ILE A 173 -12.94 14.75 -4.61
N ILE A 174 -13.93 15.36 -5.21
CA ILE A 174 -15.35 15.07 -5.00
C ILE A 174 -16.05 14.99 -6.36
N GLY A 175 -16.72 13.87 -6.61
CA GLY A 175 -17.68 13.70 -7.70
C GLY A 175 -19.04 13.29 -7.14
N GLY A 176 -20.04 14.15 -7.23
CA GLY A 176 -21.42 13.84 -6.85
C GLY A 176 -22.22 13.23 -8.00
N ILE A 177 -23.32 12.53 -7.69
CA ILE A 177 -24.31 12.13 -8.71
C ILE A 177 -25.04 13.32 -9.30
N ASP A 178 -25.08 14.44 -8.56
CA ASP A 178 -25.61 15.74 -8.93
C ASP A 178 -24.84 16.86 -8.19
N GLU A 179 -25.17 18.11 -8.51
CA GLU A 179 -24.56 19.30 -7.88
C GLU A 179 -24.84 19.38 -6.39
N ALA A 180 -26.05 19.02 -5.93
CA ALA A 180 -26.41 19.03 -4.52
C ALA A 180 -25.60 18.03 -3.72
N SER A 181 -25.33 16.85 -4.28
CA SER A 181 -24.47 15.82 -3.69
C SER A 181 -23.01 16.29 -3.61
N SER A 182 -22.49 16.91 -4.67
CA SER A 182 -21.15 17.51 -4.68
C SER A 182 -21.02 18.61 -3.63
N TRP A 183 -22.01 19.47 -3.53
CA TRP A 183 -22.05 20.53 -2.52
C TRP A 183 -22.10 19.98 -1.09
N SER A 184 -22.98 19.00 -0.83
CA SER A 184 -23.10 18.36 0.49
C SER A 184 -21.79 17.72 0.94
N ALA A 185 -21.12 16.96 0.05
CA ALA A 185 -19.81 16.38 0.35
C ALA A 185 -18.73 17.45 0.56
N THR A 186 -18.78 18.56 -0.19
CA THR A 186 -17.87 19.69 -0.01
C THR A 186 -17.97 20.28 1.40
N GLN A 187 -19.18 20.49 1.93
CA GLN A 187 -19.39 21.02 3.29
C GLN A 187 -18.77 20.12 4.38
N VAL A 188 -18.71 18.81 4.14
CA VAL A 188 -18.07 17.85 5.04
C VAL A 188 -16.54 17.97 4.98
N PHE A 189 -15.98 17.87 3.78
CA PHE A 189 -14.53 17.83 3.62
C PHE A 189 -13.83 19.19 3.83
N GLN A 190 -14.51 20.31 3.65
CA GLN A 190 -13.98 21.63 4.01
C GLN A 190 -13.66 21.78 5.50
N LYS A 191 -14.26 20.97 6.37
CA LYS A 191 -13.90 20.91 7.79
C LYS A 191 -12.60 20.14 8.03
N ILE A 192 -12.17 19.33 7.06
CA ILE A 192 -10.99 18.43 7.14
C ILE A 192 -9.79 19.06 6.45
N THR A 193 -9.93 19.40 5.17
CA THR A 193 -8.88 19.97 4.32
C THR A 193 -9.28 21.30 3.72
N SER A 194 -8.29 22.17 3.49
CA SER A 194 -8.51 23.50 2.92
C SER A 194 -8.80 23.50 1.41
N THR A 195 -8.47 22.42 0.70
CA THR A 195 -8.55 22.39 -0.76
C THR A 195 -9.50 21.29 -1.23
N ILE A 196 -10.56 21.71 -1.94
CA ILE A 196 -11.54 20.80 -2.54
C ILE A 196 -11.47 20.93 -4.06
N ILE A 197 -11.47 19.79 -4.76
CA ILE A 197 -11.52 19.69 -6.21
C ILE A 197 -12.81 18.96 -6.59
N CYS A 198 -13.84 19.72 -6.95
CA CYS A 198 -15.07 19.14 -7.50
C CYS A 198 -14.85 18.79 -8.97
N VAL A 199 -15.18 17.55 -9.33
CA VAL A 199 -15.20 17.08 -10.71
C VAL A 199 -16.63 16.92 -11.23
N SER A 200 -16.80 16.79 -12.54
CA SER A 200 -18.11 16.87 -13.21
C SER A 200 -19.11 15.76 -12.82
N ASN A 201 -18.63 14.59 -12.41
CA ASN A 201 -19.47 13.43 -12.05
C ASN A 201 -18.68 12.38 -11.24
N VAL A 202 -19.37 11.35 -10.76
CA VAL A 202 -18.78 10.26 -9.97
C VAL A 202 -17.78 9.45 -10.79
N GLU A 203 -18.05 9.19 -12.05
CA GLU A 203 -17.17 8.41 -12.93
C GLU A 203 -15.81 9.11 -13.12
N THR A 204 -15.80 10.44 -13.24
CA THR A 204 -14.56 11.22 -13.31
C THR A 204 -13.76 11.11 -12.01
N ALA A 205 -14.40 11.09 -10.84
CA ALA A 205 -13.72 10.91 -9.57
C ALA A 205 -13.18 9.46 -9.41
N GLU A 206 -13.96 8.45 -9.81
CA GLU A 206 -13.57 7.05 -9.78
C GLU A 206 -12.34 6.78 -10.68
N ILE A 207 -12.36 7.26 -11.94
CA ILE A 207 -11.21 7.07 -12.84
C ILE A 207 -9.97 7.81 -12.36
N THR A 208 -10.13 9.02 -11.79
CA THR A 208 -9.00 9.79 -11.27
C THR A 208 -8.24 8.99 -10.21
N LYS A 209 -8.94 8.31 -9.29
CA LYS A 209 -8.31 7.45 -8.28
C LYS A 209 -7.49 6.33 -8.92
N LEU A 210 -8.03 5.66 -9.91
CA LEU A 210 -7.35 4.56 -10.60
C LEU A 210 -6.15 5.06 -11.42
N VAL A 211 -6.28 6.21 -12.07
CA VAL A 211 -5.20 6.84 -12.86
C VAL A 211 -4.05 7.27 -11.96
N ASP A 212 -4.31 7.86 -10.79
CA ASP A 212 -3.26 8.23 -9.83
C ASP A 212 -2.37 7.02 -9.46
N ASN A 213 -2.97 5.86 -9.21
CA ASN A 213 -2.24 4.66 -8.83
C ASN A 213 -1.59 3.96 -10.04
N THR A 214 -2.31 3.82 -11.14
CA THR A 214 -1.76 3.16 -12.34
C THR A 214 -0.64 3.96 -13.01
N SER A 215 -0.67 5.29 -12.93
CA SER A 215 0.44 6.12 -13.44
C SER A 215 1.73 5.86 -12.65
N ARG A 216 1.64 5.68 -11.32
CA ARG A 216 2.79 5.30 -10.49
C ARG A 216 3.30 3.91 -10.82
N ASP A 217 2.40 2.94 -11.02
CA ASP A 217 2.75 1.57 -11.41
C ASP A 217 3.50 1.54 -12.76
N VAL A 218 3.05 2.34 -13.74
CA VAL A 218 3.71 2.52 -15.04
C VAL A 218 5.10 3.14 -14.89
N MET A 219 5.24 4.17 -14.07
CA MET A 219 6.54 4.83 -13.84
C MET A 219 7.56 3.89 -13.21
N PHE A 220 7.14 3.09 -12.23
CA PHE A 220 8.01 2.09 -11.62
C PHE A 220 8.35 0.96 -12.59
N ALA A 221 7.39 0.49 -13.39
CA ALA A 221 7.64 -0.53 -14.40
C ALA A 221 8.65 -0.06 -15.44
N TYR A 222 8.55 1.20 -15.88
CA TYR A 222 9.55 1.79 -16.77
C TYR A 222 10.95 1.79 -16.14
N ALA A 223 11.07 2.18 -14.87
CA ALA A 223 12.36 2.13 -14.17
C ALA A 223 12.90 0.70 -14.04
N ASN A 224 12.04 -0.26 -13.72
CA ASN A 224 12.40 -1.67 -13.64
C ASN A 224 12.84 -2.23 -15.01
N GLU A 225 12.15 -1.90 -16.09
CA GLU A 225 12.56 -2.30 -17.45
C GLU A 225 13.91 -1.71 -17.85
N ILE A 226 14.15 -0.41 -17.59
CA ILE A 226 15.46 0.21 -17.82
C ILE A 226 16.56 -0.45 -16.98
N SER A 227 16.26 -0.84 -15.73
CA SER A 227 17.24 -1.57 -14.91
C SER A 227 17.64 -2.91 -15.52
N MET A 228 16.68 -3.67 -16.07
CA MET A 228 16.97 -4.93 -16.78
C MET A 228 17.82 -4.69 -18.04
N LEU A 229 17.60 -3.59 -18.77
CA LEU A 229 18.45 -3.20 -19.90
C LEU A 229 19.88 -2.85 -19.43
N CYS A 230 20.02 -2.11 -18.32
CA CYS A 230 21.31 -1.82 -17.72
C CYS A 230 22.07 -3.10 -17.33
N ASP A 231 21.37 -4.08 -16.75
CA ASP A 231 21.93 -5.38 -16.41
C ASP A 231 22.53 -6.11 -17.63
N VAL A 232 21.87 -6.05 -18.78
CA VAL A 232 22.32 -6.74 -20.01
C VAL A 232 23.51 -6.02 -20.67
N VAL A 233 23.47 -4.68 -20.71
CA VAL A 233 24.52 -3.89 -21.39
C VAL A 233 25.73 -3.62 -20.50
N GLY A 234 25.61 -3.76 -19.19
CA GLY A 234 26.66 -3.47 -18.20
C GLY A 234 26.75 -1.98 -17.85
N ALA A 235 25.62 -1.26 -17.89
CA ALA A 235 25.51 0.10 -17.38
C ALA A 235 25.09 0.10 -15.91
N ASN A 236 25.37 1.21 -15.19
CA ASN A 236 24.89 1.43 -13.83
C ASN A 236 23.56 2.19 -13.88
N MET A 237 22.46 1.56 -13.42
CA MET A 237 21.13 2.18 -13.43
C MET A 237 21.09 3.48 -12.62
N MET A 238 21.78 3.55 -11.49
CA MET A 238 21.81 4.75 -10.65
C MET A 238 22.48 5.93 -11.38
N GLU A 239 23.55 5.67 -12.09
CA GLU A 239 24.23 6.67 -12.91
C GLU A 239 23.34 7.14 -14.07
N VAL A 240 22.64 6.23 -14.73
CA VAL A 240 21.68 6.55 -15.80
C VAL A 240 20.59 7.48 -15.28
N VAL A 241 19.97 7.17 -14.12
CA VAL A 241 18.92 7.98 -13.52
C VAL A 241 19.44 9.35 -13.09
N GLN A 242 20.59 9.41 -12.43
CA GLN A 242 21.18 10.66 -11.94
C GLN A 242 21.60 11.57 -13.09
N ALA A 243 22.28 11.03 -14.08
CA ALA A 243 22.69 11.78 -15.28
C ALA A 243 21.46 12.30 -16.06
N GLY A 244 20.43 11.46 -16.21
CA GLY A 244 19.19 11.83 -16.89
C GLY A 244 18.41 12.95 -16.20
N LYS A 245 18.46 13.04 -14.87
CA LYS A 245 17.75 14.07 -14.08
C LYS A 245 18.53 15.40 -14.00
N LYS A 246 19.86 15.36 -14.10
CA LYS A 246 20.73 16.53 -13.83
C LYS A 246 20.51 17.64 -14.86
N GLY A 247 19.82 18.69 -14.44
CA GLY A 247 19.55 19.87 -15.29
C GLY A 247 18.55 19.62 -16.43
N TYR A 248 17.85 18.49 -16.44
CA TYR A 248 16.87 18.14 -17.46
C TYR A 248 15.47 17.85 -16.87
N PRO A 249 14.60 18.86 -16.75
CA PRO A 249 13.34 18.76 -16.00
C PRO A 249 12.29 17.82 -16.63
N ARG A 250 12.49 17.36 -17.86
CA ARG A 250 11.58 16.45 -18.57
C ARG A 250 11.77 14.98 -18.19
N THR A 251 12.87 14.64 -17.54
CA THR A 251 13.17 13.27 -17.08
C THR A 251 12.97 13.17 -15.57
N ASN A 252 11.98 12.37 -15.15
CA ASN A 252 11.72 12.07 -13.74
C ASN A 252 11.50 10.56 -13.55
N ILE A 253 12.54 9.77 -13.82
CA ILE A 253 12.51 8.31 -13.63
C ILE A 253 12.68 8.03 -12.14
N PRO A 254 11.76 7.25 -11.50
CA PRO A 254 11.96 6.79 -10.13
C PRO A 254 13.11 5.77 -10.05
N LEU A 255 13.54 5.44 -8.85
CA LEU A 255 14.43 4.32 -8.65
C LEU A 255 13.70 3.00 -8.94
N PRO A 256 14.37 1.99 -9.52
CA PRO A 256 13.81 0.66 -9.66
C PRO A 256 13.61 0.00 -8.29
N GLY A 257 12.79 -1.02 -8.22
CA GLY A 257 12.56 -1.78 -6.99
C GLY A 257 11.31 -2.64 -7.05
N LEU A 258 11.03 -3.33 -5.97
CA LEU A 258 9.84 -4.15 -5.85
C LEU A 258 8.58 -3.29 -5.73
N VAL A 259 7.58 -3.57 -6.56
CA VAL A 259 6.35 -2.75 -6.67
C VAL A 259 5.13 -3.57 -6.30
N GLY A 260 4.62 -3.35 -5.11
CA GLY A 260 3.49 -4.06 -4.53
C GLY A 260 2.59 -3.15 -3.69
N GLY A 261 2.02 -3.73 -2.65
CA GLY A 261 1.14 -3.08 -1.70
C GLY A 261 -0.34 -3.15 -2.08
N PRO A 262 -1.24 -2.75 -1.15
CA PRO A 262 -2.69 -2.96 -1.28
C PRO A 262 -3.34 -2.19 -2.43
N CYS A 263 -2.65 -1.23 -3.03
CA CYS A 263 -3.15 -0.42 -4.13
C CYS A 263 -2.54 -0.85 -5.47
N LEU A 264 -1.20 -0.77 -5.63
CA LEU A 264 -0.57 -0.97 -6.94
C LEU A 264 -0.72 -2.41 -7.43
N SER A 265 -0.80 -3.39 -6.54
CA SER A 265 -1.01 -4.80 -6.92
C SER A 265 -2.37 -5.10 -7.55
N LYS A 266 -3.39 -4.22 -7.39
CA LYS A 266 -4.77 -4.51 -7.84
C LYS A 266 -5.42 -3.43 -8.72
N ASP A 267 -5.03 -2.15 -8.58
CA ASP A 267 -5.77 -1.06 -9.21
C ASP A 267 -5.64 -1.07 -10.75
N SER A 268 -4.53 -1.59 -11.29
CA SER A 268 -4.37 -1.86 -12.73
C SER A 268 -5.41 -2.87 -13.23
N TYR A 269 -5.69 -3.93 -12.47
CA TYR A 269 -6.72 -4.92 -12.79
C TYR A 269 -8.13 -4.37 -12.62
N ILE A 270 -8.37 -3.49 -11.62
CA ILE A 270 -9.66 -2.80 -11.45
C ILE A 270 -9.94 -1.91 -12.66
N LEU A 271 -8.93 -1.18 -13.14
CA LEU A 271 -9.07 -0.33 -14.33
C LEU A 271 -9.31 -1.14 -15.60
N ASP A 272 -8.58 -2.23 -15.83
CA ASP A 272 -8.80 -3.11 -16.98
C ASP A 272 -10.22 -3.68 -16.98
N GLN A 273 -10.69 -4.16 -15.84
CA GLN A 273 -12.07 -4.67 -15.71
C GLN A 273 -13.13 -3.58 -15.87
N SER A 274 -12.82 -2.33 -15.53
CA SER A 274 -13.74 -1.20 -15.72
C SER A 274 -14.05 -0.95 -17.20
N VAL A 275 -13.09 -1.25 -18.08
CA VAL A 275 -13.22 -1.01 -19.53
C VAL A 275 -13.41 -2.30 -20.33
N SER A 276 -13.63 -3.43 -19.66
CA SER A 276 -13.70 -4.76 -20.30
C SER A 276 -14.82 -4.91 -21.34
N THR A 277 -15.89 -4.12 -21.23
CA THR A 277 -17.02 -4.10 -22.18
C THR A 277 -16.81 -3.14 -23.36
N TYR A 278 -15.73 -2.34 -23.35
CA TYR A 278 -15.38 -1.43 -24.41
C TYR A 278 -14.33 -2.03 -25.33
N GLU A 279 -14.17 -1.48 -26.55
CA GLU A 279 -13.15 -1.93 -27.51
C GLU A 279 -11.71 -1.52 -27.13
N VAL A 280 -11.59 -0.53 -26.23
CA VAL A 280 -10.28 -0.01 -25.76
C VAL A 280 -9.76 -0.85 -24.61
N ARG A 281 -8.46 -1.18 -24.63
CA ARG A 281 -7.76 -1.89 -23.56
C ARG A 281 -6.60 -1.06 -23.00
N PRO A 282 -6.33 -1.13 -21.68
CA PRO A 282 -5.25 -0.39 -21.06
C PRO A 282 -3.89 -1.11 -21.23
N ASN A 283 -3.44 -1.31 -22.48
CA ASN A 283 -2.29 -2.15 -22.83
C ASN A 283 -1.00 -1.73 -22.11
N ILE A 284 -0.69 -0.43 -22.04
CA ILE A 284 0.50 0.08 -21.34
C ILE A 284 0.44 -0.25 -19.85
N ILE A 285 -0.70 -0.03 -19.22
CA ILE A 285 -0.91 -0.27 -17.78
C ILE A 285 -0.75 -1.76 -17.46
N MET A 286 -1.34 -2.65 -18.28
CA MET A 286 -1.26 -4.09 -18.05
C MET A 286 0.14 -4.66 -18.34
N ALA A 287 0.83 -4.17 -19.38
CA ALA A 287 2.22 -4.52 -19.64
C ALA A 287 3.12 -4.06 -18.48
N SER A 288 2.91 -2.84 -17.97
CA SER A 288 3.65 -2.32 -16.83
C SER A 288 3.43 -3.15 -15.57
N ARG A 289 2.17 -3.51 -15.26
CA ARG A 289 1.88 -4.38 -14.11
C ARG A 289 2.62 -5.71 -14.22
N LYS A 290 2.61 -6.34 -15.40
CA LYS A 290 3.34 -7.57 -15.65
C LYS A 290 4.85 -7.40 -15.45
N THR A 291 5.46 -6.32 -15.96
CA THR A 291 6.88 -6.03 -15.74
C THR A 291 7.23 -5.97 -14.25
N ASN A 292 6.39 -5.31 -13.43
CA ASN A 292 6.60 -5.25 -11.98
C ASN A 292 6.41 -6.60 -11.29
N GLU A 293 5.46 -7.42 -11.74
CA GLU A 293 5.21 -8.76 -11.19
C GLU A 293 6.27 -9.79 -11.58
N ASP A 294 6.95 -9.61 -12.69
CA ASP A 294 8.01 -10.50 -13.19
C ASP A 294 9.37 -10.28 -12.46
N GLN A 295 9.56 -9.16 -11.76
CA GLN A 295 10.82 -8.82 -11.06
C GLN A 295 11.34 -9.93 -10.12
N PRO A 296 10.51 -10.54 -9.25
CA PRO A 296 10.98 -11.61 -8.38
C PRO A 296 11.60 -12.80 -9.13
N ALA A 297 10.97 -13.21 -10.22
CA ALA A 297 11.48 -14.33 -11.03
C ALA A 297 12.76 -13.94 -11.79
N TYR A 298 12.83 -12.73 -12.32
CA TYR A 298 14.02 -12.20 -12.98
C TYR A 298 15.24 -12.24 -12.04
N VAL A 299 15.09 -11.72 -10.83
CA VAL A 299 16.17 -11.67 -9.83
C VAL A 299 16.51 -13.07 -9.31
N ALA A 300 15.53 -13.92 -9.04
CA ALA A 300 15.78 -15.30 -8.61
C ALA A 300 16.61 -16.10 -9.62
N ASN A 301 16.34 -15.94 -10.93
CA ASN A 301 17.11 -16.56 -11.99
C ASN A 301 18.57 -16.05 -12.03
N PHE A 302 18.78 -14.74 -11.84
CA PHE A 302 20.14 -14.19 -11.73
C PHE A 302 20.87 -14.76 -10.51
N LEU A 303 20.24 -14.81 -9.36
CA LEU A 303 20.83 -15.34 -8.11
C LEU A 303 21.16 -16.83 -8.23
N MET A 304 20.37 -17.61 -8.96
CA MET A 304 20.68 -19.01 -9.26
C MET A 304 21.95 -19.14 -10.12
N GLN A 305 22.10 -18.30 -11.15
CA GLN A 305 23.34 -18.28 -11.97
C GLN A 305 24.55 -17.91 -11.13
N LEU A 306 24.40 -16.90 -10.25
CA LEU A 306 25.45 -16.45 -9.34
C LEU A 306 25.84 -17.52 -8.33
N ALA A 307 24.87 -18.25 -7.76
CA ALA A 307 25.10 -19.37 -6.86
C ALA A 307 25.95 -20.50 -7.52
N ASN A 308 25.68 -20.78 -8.80
CA ASN A 308 26.47 -21.73 -9.58
C ASN A 308 27.93 -21.25 -9.78
N MET A 309 28.13 -19.95 -10.09
CA MET A 309 29.46 -19.35 -10.21
C MET A 309 30.25 -19.42 -8.88
N LEU A 310 29.57 -19.15 -7.78
CA LEU A 310 30.14 -19.18 -6.42
C LEU A 310 30.24 -20.60 -5.84
N LYS A 311 29.76 -21.61 -6.57
CA LYS A 311 29.77 -23.04 -6.19
C LYS A 311 29.09 -23.28 -4.83
N TRP A 312 27.96 -22.62 -4.57
CA TRP A 312 27.19 -22.85 -3.35
C TRP A 312 26.68 -24.29 -3.29
N LYS A 313 26.57 -24.82 -2.08
CA LYS A 313 25.94 -26.11 -1.81
C LYS A 313 24.42 -25.96 -1.76
N ASP A 314 23.69 -27.08 -1.83
CA ASP A 314 22.23 -27.08 -1.89
C ASP A 314 21.54 -26.51 -0.63
N ASN A 315 22.16 -26.64 0.55
CA ASN A 315 21.59 -26.24 1.84
C ASN A 315 22.14 -24.89 2.33
N ILE A 316 21.87 -23.83 1.58
CA ILE A 316 22.25 -22.47 1.94
C ILE A 316 21.22 -21.83 2.89
N LYS A 317 21.64 -20.83 3.67
CA LYS A 317 20.75 -19.93 4.41
C LYS A 317 20.52 -18.66 3.61
N ILE A 318 19.24 -18.29 3.45
CA ILE A 318 18.78 -17.11 2.74
C ILE A 318 17.98 -16.24 3.72
N SER A 319 18.34 -14.97 3.85
CA SER A 319 17.67 -14.03 4.74
C SER A 319 16.99 -12.90 3.96
N LEU A 320 15.70 -12.69 4.23
CA LEU A 320 14.86 -11.65 3.64
C LEU A 320 14.72 -10.51 4.63
N LEU A 321 15.18 -9.32 4.28
CA LEU A 321 15.12 -8.12 5.11
C LEU A 321 14.11 -7.12 4.52
N GLY A 322 13.14 -6.67 5.34
CA GLY A 322 12.08 -5.75 4.91
C GLY A 322 10.89 -6.48 4.29
N LEU A 323 10.04 -7.08 5.14
CA LEU A 323 8.93 -7.93 4.73
C LEU A 323 7.67 -7.13 4.41
N ALA A 324 7.47 -5.96 5.03
CA ALA A 324 6.38 -5.04 4.72
C ALA A 324 6.46 -4.55 3.26
N PHE A 325 5.31 -4.19 2.67
CA PHE A 325 5.26 -3.84 1.25
C PHE A 325 6.08 -2.60 0.87
N LYS A 326 6.49 -1.80 1.84
CA LYS A 326 7.39 -0.64 1.68
C LYS A 326 8.09 -0.31 3.00
N GLY A 327 9.17 0.46 2.95
CA GLY A 327 9.90 0.96 4.12
C GLY A 327 9.79 2.48 4.32
N ARG A 328 9.30 3.24 3.31
CA ARG A 328 9.15 4.70 3.37
C ARG A 328 7.81 5.18 2.81
N PRO A 329 6.97 5.83 3.64
CA PRO A 329 7.01 5.80 5.09
C PRO A 329 6.91 4.36 5.62
N ALA A 330 7.44 4.11 6.82
CA ALA A 330 7.43 2.79 7.43
C ALA A 330 6.00 2.30 7.69
N THR A 331 5.78 1.00 7.56
CA THR A 331 4.49 0.32 7.81
C THR A 331 4.74 -1.13 8.19
N ASP A 332 3.81 -1.75 8.89
CA ASP A 332 3.74 -3.17 9.17
C ASP A 332 2.85 -3.95 8.19
N ASP A 333 2.30 -3.27 7.17
CA ASP A 333 1.31 -3.84 6.25
C ASP A 333 1.94 -4.84 5.28
N LEU A 334 1.44 -6.07 5.32
CA LEU A 334 1.85 -7.18 4.44
C LEU A 334 0.93 -7.37 3.23
N ARG A 335 -0.16 -6.58 3.10
CA ARG A 335 -1.11 -6.73 1.98
C ARG A 335 -0.43 -6.40 0.66
N GLY A 336 -0.36 -7.39 -0.23
CA GLY A 336 0.30 -7.23 -1.53
C GLY A 336 1.81 -6.98 -1.43
N THR A 337 2.46 -7.38 -0.32
CA THR A 337 3.92 -7.33 -0.21
C THR A 337 4.58 -8.16 -1.28
N MET A 338 5.68 -7.66 -1.82
CA MET A 338 6.51 -8.40 -2.78
C MET A 338 7.44 -9.42 -2.10
N ALA A 339 7.52 -9.43 -0.77
CA ALA A 339 8.28 -10.44 -0.03
C ALA A 339 7.78 -11.87 -0.32
N ILE A 340 6.45 -12.07 -0.44
CA ILE A 340 5.87 -13.39 -0.77
C ILE A 340 6.21 -13.84 -2.20
N PRO A 341 6.03 -13.06 -3.26
CA PRO A 341 6.48 -13.42 -4.61
C PRO A 341 7.99 -13.69 -4.70
N VAL A 342 8.82 -12.89 -4.02
CA VAL A 342 10.28 -13.11 -3.96
C VAL A 342 10.59 -14.43 -3.26
N PHE A 343 10.00 -14.68 -2.10
CA PHE A 343 10.17 -15.94 -1.36
C PHE A 343 9.79 -17.15 -2.22
N ASN A 344 8.64 -17.10 -2.90
CA ASN A 344 8.21 -18.17 -3.78
C ASN A 344 9.13 -18.38 -4.97
N ALA A 345 9.61 -17.31 -5.61
CA ALA A 345 10.56 -17.37 -6.70
C ALA A 345 11.90 -18.00 -6.24
N LEU A 346 12.39 -17.64 -5.06
CA LEU A 346 13.60 -18.21 -4.46
C LEU A 346 13.41 -19.68 -4.10
N LYS A 347 12.26 -20.09 -3.57
CA LYS A 347 11.97 -21.51 -3.27
C LYS A 347 11.98 -22.38 -4.52
N ASN A 348 11.59 -21.85 -5.67
CA ASN A 348 11.64 -22.58 -6.94
C ASN A 348 13.09 -22.86 -7.40
N VAL A 349 14.03 -21.97 -7.11
CA VAL A 349 15.43 -22.09 -7.52
C VAL A 349 16.35 -22.64 -6.42
N PHE A 350 16.00 -22.48 -5.15
CA PHE A 350 16.73 -22.98 -3.98
C PHE A 350 15.79 -23.79 -3.04
N PRO A 351 15.25 -24.93 -3.48
CA PRO A 351 14.22 -25.67 -2.74
C PRO A 351 14.69 -26.23 -1.39
N ASN A 352 16.00 -26.41 -1.20
CA ASN A 352 16.60 -26.98 0.02
C ASN A 352 17.19 -25.88 0.95
N ALA A 353 17.03 -24.59 0.61
CA ALA A 353 17.54 -23.50 1.44
C ALA A 353 16.71 -23.32 2.72
N THR A 354 17.36 -22.83 3.78
CA THR A 354 16.72 -22.34 5.00
C THR A 354 16.40 -20.86 4.81
N TYR A 355 15.14 -20.47 5.04
CA TYR A 355 14.67 -19.11 4.83
C TYR A 355 14.38 -18.41 6.15
N CYS A 356 15.05 -17.28 6.40
CA CYS A 356 14.84 -16.41 7.55
C CYS A 356 14.21 -15.08 7.11
N GLY A 357 13.50 -14.42 8.03
CA GLY A 357 12.89 -13.11 7.79
C GLY A 357 13.17 -12.14 8.92
N PHE A 358 13.44 -10.89 8.58
CA PHE A 358 13.55 -9.76 9.48
C PHE A 358 12.82 -8.54 8.93
N ASP A 359 12.06 -7.90 9.78
CA ASP A 359 11.50 -6.57 9.51
C ASP A 359 11.51 -5.73 10.81
N VAL A 360 11.48 -4.41 10.66
CA VAL A 360 11.53 -3.48 11.80
C VAL A 360 10.19 -3.41 12.52
N LEU A 361 9.07 -3.60 11.80
CA LEU A 361 7.71 -3.41 12.29
C LEU A 361 6.84 -4.68 12.22
N VAL A 362 7.14 -5.59 11.30
CA VAL A 362 6.36 -6.84 11.16
C VAL A 362 6.63 -7.77 12.33
N SER A 363 5.57 -8.31 12.90
CA SER A 363 5.65 -9.16 14.09
C SER A 363 6.27 -10.54 13.79
N GLN A 364 6.71 -11.23 14.86
CA GLN A 364 7.14 -12.62 14.77
C GLN A 364 6.04 -13.51 14.19
N THR A 365 4.82 -13.38 14.69
CA THR A 365 3.68 -14.19 14.23
C THR A 365 3.45 -14.03 12.73
N ASP A 366 3.41 -12.80 12.23
CA ASP A 366 3.20 -12.52 10.82
C ASP A 366 4.35 -13.06 9.94
N THR A 367 5.60 -12.95 10.43
CA THR A 367 6.78 -13.50 9.74
C THR A 367 6.70 -15.02 9.62
N GLU A 368 6.31 -15.71 10.70
CA GLU A 368 6.16 -17.17 10.74
C GLU A 368 4.97 -17.64 9.88
N GLU A 369 3.87 -16.89 9.83
CA GLU A 369 2.74 -17.15 8.94
C GLU A 369 3.11 -17.05 7.45
N MET A 370 4.09 -16.21 7.10
CA MET A 370 4.67 -16.19 5.74
C MET A 370 5.50 -17.45 5.42
N GLY A 371 5.80 -18.28 6.39
CA GLY A 371 6.64 -19.48 6.25
C GLY A 371 8.14 -19.22 6.38
N LEU A 372 8.53 -18.11 7.01
CA LEU A 372 9.90 -17.71 7.27
C LEU A 372 10.26 -17.99 8.75
N ILE A 373 11.52 -18.31 9.00
CA ILE A 373 12.06 -18.36 10.37
C ILE A 373 12.28 -16.91 10.82
N TYR A 374 11.59 -16.51 11.88
CA TYR A 374 11.74 -15.16 12.42
C TYR A 374 13.13 -14.93 12.99
N THR A 375 13.70 -13.77 12.72
CA THR A 375 14.92 -13.27 13.36
C THR A 375 14.63 -11.92 14.01
N ASN A 376 15.13 -11.72 15.22
CA ASN A 376 14.85 -10.53 16.03
C ASN A 376 15.83 -9.37 15.78
N SER A 377 16.83 -9.57 14.93
CA SER A 377 17.84 -8.57 14.60
C SER A 377 18.46 -8.84 13.23
N ILE A 378 19.05 -7.81 12.65
CA ILE A 378 19.83 -7.91 11.42
C ILE A 378 21.00 -8.87 11.60
N ASP A 379 21.71 -8.80 12.73
CA ASP A 379 22.85 -9.67 13.02
C ASP A 379 22.46 -11.15 12.97
N HIS A 380 21.37 -11.53 13.64
CA HIS A 380 20.85 -12.91 13.58
C HIS A 380 20.36 -13.31 12.17
N ALA A 381 19.85 -12.35 11.41
CA ALA A 381 19.49 -12.62 10.02
C ALA A 381 20.72 -12.92 9.16
N LEU A 382 21.84 -12.21 9.40
CA LEU A 382 23.07 -12.36 8.63
C LEU A 382 23.92 -13.55 9.07
N GLU A 383 23.83 -13.99 10.33
CA GLU A 383 24.62 -15.10 10.87
C GLU A 383 24.48 -16.35 9.99
N ASP A 384 25.60 -16.84 9.45
CA ASP A 384 25.70 -17.97 8.52
C ASP A 384 24.87 -17.84 7.23
N ALA A 385 24.34 -16.65 6.88
CA ALA A 385 23.61 -16.44 5.63
C ALA A 385 24.56 -16.44 4.43
N HIS A 386 24.20 -17.19 3.40
CA HIS A 386 24.89 -17.18 2.10
C HIS A 386 24.32 -16.06 1.21
N LEU A 387 23.01 -15.77 1.35
CA LEU A 387 22.31 -14.75 0.58
C LEU A 387 21.44 -13.91 1.51
N VAL A 388 21.60 -12.61 1.44
CA VAL A 388 20.78 -11.61 2.12
C VAL A 388 20.10 -10.74 1.06
N LEU A 389 18.77 -10.62 1.11
CA LEU A 389 18.00 -9.78 0.21
C LEU A 389 17.37 -8.61 0.97
N ILE A 390 17.57 -7.40 0.49
CA ILE A 390 16.90 -6.18 0.99
C ILE A 390 15.69 -5.92 0.09
N LEU A 391 14.48 -6.13 0.64
CA LEU A 391 13.23 -6.15 -0.13
C LEU A 391 12.50 -4.81 -0.13
N ASN A 392 12.69 -3.97 0.90
CA ASN A 392 12.09 -2.65 0.96
C ASN A 392 13.10 -1.57 1.33
N ASN A 393 12.71 -0.31 1.14
CA ASN A 393 13.56 0.86 1.33
C ASN A 393 13.46 1.46 2.75
N HIS A 394 13.36 0.63 3.79
CA HIS A 394 13.33 1.13 5.16
C HIS A 394 14.67 1.80 5.53
N PRO A 395 14.67 2.97 6.23
CA PRO A 395 15.89 3.71 6.57
C PRO A 395 16.95 2.89 7.32
N THR A 396 16.51 1.91 8.12
CA THR A 396 17.41 1.01 8.85
C THR A 396 18.36 0.26 7.91
N PHE A 397 17.93 -0.07 6.70
CA PHE A 397 18.78 -0.81 5.75
C PHE A 397 19.77 0.09 5.02
N GLU A 398 19.50 1.38 4.89
CA GLU A 398 20.45 2.37 4.33
C GLU A 398 21.64 2.64 5.24
N HIS A 399 21.40 2.63 6.55
CA HIS A 399 22.43 2.80 7.57
C HIS A 399 23.08 1.49 8.00
N PHE A 400 22.73 0.41 7.33
CA PHE A 400 23.28 -0.89 7.54
C PHE A 400 24.78 -0.86 7.23
N SER A 401 25.59 -0.92 8.27
CA SER A 401 27.04 -1.00 8.13
C SER A 401 27.41 -2.37 7.60
N VAL A 402 27.21 -2.58 6.31
CA VAL A 402 27.45 -3.84 5.63
C VAL A 402 28.86 -4.32 5.89
N SER A 403 29.85 -3.43 5.92
CA SER A 403 31.22 -3.78 6.21
C SER A 403 31.42 -4.39 7.61
N GLN A 404 30.65 -3.95 8.60
CA GLN A 404 30.80 -4.45 9.98
C GLN A 404 30.02 -5.75 10.24
N GLN A 405 28.88 -5.94 9.54
CA GLN A 405 27.96 -7.06 9.82
C GLN A 405 28.09 -8.22 8.82
N THR A 406 28.61 -8.00 7.61
CA THR A 406 28.84 -9.08 6.63
C THR A 406 29.92 -10.07 7.04
N HIS A 407 30.73 -9.78 8.07
CA HIS A 407 31.64 -10.77 8.64
C HIS A 407 30.91 -11.97 9.28
N LEU A 408 29.61 -11.80 9.61
CA LEU A 408 28.74 -12.84 10.14
C LEU A 408 28.26 -13.82 9.05
N MET A 409 28.33 -13.40 7.79
CA MET A 409 27.83 -14.19 6.67
C MET A 409 28.76 -15.36 6.33
N SER A 410 28.18 -16.44 5.80
CA SER A 410 28.92 -17.52 5.13
C SER A 410 29.65 -16.99 3.89
N LYS A 411 30.80 -17.58 3.57
CA LYS A 411 31.63 -17.19 2.42
C LYS A 411 31.78 -18.33 1.43
N PRO A 412 31.64 -18.05 0.12
CA PRO A 412 31.31 -16.77 -0.49
C PRO A 412 29.85 -16.39 -0.22
N GLY A 413 29.60 -15.12 0.16
CA GLY A 413 28.29 -14.60 0.47
C GLY A 413 27.82 -13.52 -0.52
N VAL A 414 26.51 -13.26 -0.58
CA VAL A 414 25.91 -12.24 -1.43
C VAL A 414 24.90 -11.41 -0.66
N VAL A 415 24.98 -10.10 -0.79
CA VAL A 415 23.94 -9.15 -0.43
C VAL A 415 23.30 -8.65 -1.71
N TYR A 416 22.00 -8.84 -1.87
CA TYR A 416 21.22 -8.34 -3.00
C TYR A 416 20.24 -7.25 -2.56
N ASP A 417 20.34 -6.07 -3.13
CA ASP A 417 19.51 -4.92 -2.79
C ASP A 417 18.58 -4.52 -3.95
N PHE A 418 17.27 -4.77 -3.78
CA PHE A 418 16.28 -4.39 -4.80
C PHE A 418 16.16 -2.87 -5.00
N TRP A 419 16.56 -2.07 -4.01
CA TRP A 419 16.36 -0.61 -4.01
C TRP A 419 17.63 0.18 -4.25
N ASN A 420 18.77 -0.53 -4.33
CA ASN A 420 20.11 0.07 -4.50
C ASN A 420 20.34 1.22 -3.50
N THR A 421 20.07 0.95 -2.23
CA THR A 421 20.10 1.95 -1.15
C THR A 421 21.50 2.17 -0.60
N MET A 422 22.45 1.27 -0.88
CA MET A 422 23.81 1.35 -0.37
C MET A 422 24.71 2.08 -1.35
N ASP A 423 25.55 2.96 -0.82
CA ASP A 423 26.62 3.63 -1.57
C ASP A 423 27.81 2.69 -1.70
N ILE A 424 27.92 2.01 -2.86
CA ILE A 424 28.98 1.04 -3.13
C ILE A 424 30.37 1.66 -3.08
N ASP A 425 30.51 2.90 -3.54
CA ASP A 425 31.81 3.58 -3.63
C ASP A 425 32.41 3.89 -2.24
N ASN A 426 31.55 4.02 -1.24
CA ASN A 426 31.92 4.32 0.15
C ASN A 426 31.77 3.13 1.11
N THR A 427 31.36 1.95 0.63
CA THR A 427 31.07 0.79 1.46
C THR A 427 32.10 -0.33 1.23
N ASN A 428 32.94 -0.60 2.23
CA ASN A 428 33.86 -1.74 2.19
C ASN A 428 33.16 -3.01 2.66
N PHE A 429 32.90 -3.91 1.77
CA PHE A 429 32.38 -5.25 2.10
C PHE A 429 33.48 -6.14 2.70
N THR A 430 33.09 -7.07 3.56
CA THR A 430 34.03 -8.10 4.06
C THR A 430 34.50 -8.98 2.90
N ASP A 431 35.79 -9.30 2.85
CA ASP A 431 36.36 -10.19 1.81
C ASP A 431 35.54 -11.47 1.67
N GLY A 432 35.18 -11.80 0.43
CA GLY A 432 34.35 -12.96 0.09
C GLY A 432 32.85 -12.72 0.23
N VAL A 433 32.40 -11.47 0.49
CA VAL A 433 30.99 -11.07 0.37
C VAL A 433 30.83 -10.07 -0.76
N TYR A 434 29.89 -10.33 -1.66
CA TYR A 434 29.64 -9.55 -2.86
C TYR A 434 28.31 -8.80 -2.76
N TYR A 435 28.27 -7.55 -3.22
CA TYR A 435 27.04 -6.78 -3.29
C TYR A 435 26.54 -6.71 -4.74
N PHE A 436 25.24 -6.91 -4.88
CA PHE A 436 24.51 -6.73 -6.14
C PHE A 436 23.25 -5.90 -5.88
N ALA A 437 22.84 -5.15 -6.88
CA ALA A 437 21.60 -4.39 -6.83
C ALA A 437 20.88 -4.47 -8.19
N THR A 438 19.60 -4.16 -8.19
CA THR A 438 18.79 -4.06 -9.40
C THR A 438 19.41 -3.03 -10.36
N GLY A 439 19.70 -3.46 -11.59
CA GLY A 439 20.31 -2.60 -12.62
C GLY A 439 21.85 -2.51 -12.57
N SER A 440 22.51 -3.46 -11.90
CA SER A 440 23.99 -3.52 -11.84
C SER A 440 24.58 -4.94 -11.98
N HIS A 441 23.79 -5.93 -12.41
CA HIS A 441 24.20 -7.34 -12.39
C HIS A 441 25.49 -7.61 -13.15
N LYS A 442 25.57 -7.21 -14.43
CA LYS A 442 26.73 -7.48 -15.27
C LYS A 442 27.97 -6.70 -14.81
N LEU A 443 27.79 -5.46 -14.37
CA LEU A 443 28.88 -4.63 -13.87
C LEU A 443 29.54 -5.30 -12.66
N CYS A 444 28.76 -5.70 -11.66
CA CYS A 444 29.26 -6.35 -10.46
C CYS A 444 29.85 -7.74 -10.74
N THR A 445 29.28 -8.51 -11.67
CA THR A 445 29.83 -9.82 -12.07
C THR A 445 31.20 -9.68 -12.75
N ASN A 446 31.41 -8.65 -13.56
CA ASN A 446 32.72 -8.38 -14.18
C ASN A 446 33.79 -8.08 -13.12
N LEU A 447 33.46 -7.28 -12.08
CA LEU A 447 34.37 -6.96 -10.97
C LEU A 447 34.79 -8.20 -10.17
N MET A 448 33.91 -9.22 -10.05
CA MET A 448 34.25 -10.50 -9.41
C MET A 448 35.28 -11.32 -10.20
N GLY A 449 35.30 -11.18 -11.54
CA GLY A 449 36.21 -11.92 -12.44
C GLY A 449 37.61 -11.29 -12.51
N GLU A 450 37.81 -10.08 -12.01
CA GLU A 450 39.08 -9.37 -11.97
C GLU A 450 39.82 -9.54 -10.62
N GLN A 451 39.22 -10.16 -9.63
CA GLN A 451 39.83 -10.53 -8.33
C GLN A 451 40.31 -12.00 -8.34
#